data_5d82ec8f1b6b1da03eea69bd082d3a5b
#
_entry.id   5d82ec8f1b6b1da03eea69bd082d3a5b
#
_cell.length_a   1.000
_cell.length_b   1.000
_cell.length_c   1.000
_cell.angle_alpha   90.00
_cell.angle_beta   90.00
_cell.angle_gamma   90.00
#
_symmetry.space_group_name_H-M   'P 1'
#
loop_
_entity.id
_entity.type
_entity.pdbx_description
1 polymer ?
#
loop_
_entity_poly.entity_id
_entity_poly.type
_entity_poly.pdbx_seq_one_letter_code
_entity_poly.pdbx_strand_id
1 'polypeptide(L)'
;MGEAPTIFVRRSSGLIREVYPKDSFIYNVYFTAYFTALVFVYLIALYVVPAQALVPGLMLSTALFAFQVLVYALMSTAMPRSGGDYVIISRALHPLLGFISSWNWFIWLAFWFAFGGYTFSCVALSTMLMTLGLVTNNASLVSLGEELANPIPSLIVGTLIMVTFLLLTSFGLRRFLKVQLVTFAVGVAGVLIGLIYLASCDPAAYASTLNKLMNQYTGTPDTYNAIIDAAKGLGWGTERVYGFTIEHLIKVLPAAYLAVPWTMGTVFIAGEVAQIRRAQLIGGVGGLAFIGGLTVLIAFLLQKAMGIEFLSAFSYLFYNPPENLSIPIQPYFNTLAFLMIENPLLNLWANLGFIFLGWMYMAQNLLNDSRLLFAWSFDRLIPEKFAEVSERFKSPIYALLTVF
;
A
#
# COMPACT_ATOMS: atom_id res chain seq x y z
N MET A 1 -53.01 32.37 5.43
CA MET A 1 -52.31 31.64 6.50
C MET A 1 -50.98 31.22 5.90
N GLY A 2 -49.89 31.90 6.23
CA GLY A 2 -48.57 31.54 5.74
C GLY A 2 -48.09 30.29 6.48
N GLU A 3 -47.66 29.29 5.73
CA GLU A 3 -46.97 28.12 6.32
C GLU A 3 -45.76 28.58 7.10
N ALA A 4 -45.68 28.17 8.36
CA ALA A 4 -44.51 28.41 9.19
C ALA A 4 -43.31 27.76 8.53
N PRO A 5 -42.15 28.43 8.51
CA PRO A 5 -40.95 27.83 7.92
C PRO A 5 -40.65 26.52 8.65
N THR A 6 -40.67 25.41 7.92
CA THR A 6 -40.30 24.10 8.45
C THR A 6 -38.81 24.18 8.89
N ILE A 7 -38.60 24.20 10.19
CA ILE A 7 -37.24 24.12 10.77
C ILE A 7 -36.66 22.78 10.34
N PHE A 8 -35.65 22.82 9.50
CA PHE A 8 -34.94 21.64 9.01
C PHE A 8 -34.12 21.05 10.15
N VAL A 9 -34.70 20.13 10.89
CA VAL A 9 -33.98 19.34 11.91
C VAL A 9 -33.10 18.33 11.15
N ARG A 10 -31.82 18.53 11.10
CA ARG A 10 -30.88 17.56 10.55
C ARG A 10 -31.02 16.23 11.31
N ARG A 11 -31.45 15.17 10.62
CA ARG A 11 -31.43 13.81 11.19
C ARG A 11 -30.01 13.47 11.63
N SER A 12 -29.84 12.83 12.80
CA SER A 12 -28.56 12.31 13.22
C SER A 12 -28.05 11.32 12.17
N SER A 13 -26.76 11.33 11.87
CA SER A 13 -26.18 10.46 10.81
C SER A 13 -26.30 8.97 11.10
N GLY A 14 -26.67 8.55 12.32
CA GLY A 14 -26.69 7.15 12.75
C GLY A 14 -25.32 6.49 12.88
N LEU A 15 -24.22 7.19 12.49
CA LEU A 15 -22.86 6.72 12.64
C LEU A 15 -22.34 6.95 14.06
N ILE A 16 -21.61 5.96 14.61
CA ILE A 16 -21.11 5.98 15.99
C ILE A 16 -19.62 6.32 16.00
N ARG A 17 -19.20 7.15 16.96
CA ARG A 17 -17.79 7.49 17.16
C ARG A 17 -17.07 6.39 17.93
N GLU A 18 -16.39 5.50 17.20
CA GLU A 18 -15.70 4.33 17.78
C GLU A 18 -14.25 4.13 17.31
N VAL A 19 -13.75 5.05 16.44
CA VAL A 19 -12.34 5.04 15.98
C VAL A 19 -11.50 5.87 16.93
N TYR A 20 -10.67 5.23 17.75
CA TYR A 20 -9.78 5.88 18.72
C TYR A 20 -8.40 6.19 18.09
N PRO A 21 -7.52 6.99 18.74
CA PRO A 21 -6.22 7.38 18.17
C PRO A 21 -5.35 6.22 17.70
N LYS A 22 -5.31 5.08 18.43
CA LYS A 22 -4.58 3.88 18.00
C LYS A 22 -5.18 3.26 16.72
N ASP A 23 -6.51 3.25 16.63
CA ASP A 23 -7.21 2.69 15.47
C ASP A 23 -6.99 3.60 14.26
N SER A 24 -7.01 4.93 14.47
CA SER A 24 -6.68 5.93 13.45
C SER A 24 -5.26 5.78 12.93
N PHE A 25 -4.28 5.52 13.79
CA PHE A 25 -2.90 5.25 13.38
C PHE A 25 -2.83 4.03 12.46
N ILE A 26 -3.36 2.90 12.88
CA ILE A 26 -3.32 1.67 12.11
C ILE A 26 -4.13 1.82 10.79
N TYR A 27 -5.30 2.47 10.86
CA TYR A 27 -6.13 2.74 9.70
C TYR A 27 -5.38 3.58 8.66
N ASN A 28 -4.72 4.65 9.08
CA ASN A 28 -3.97 5.53 8.19
C ASN A 28 -2.71 4.87 7.63
N VAL A 29 -2.03 4.03 8.40
CA VAL A 29 -0.91 3.21 7.90
C VAL A 29 -1.39 2.24 6.81
N TYR A 30 -2.49 1.55 7.01
CA TYR A 30 -3.03 0.65 5.99
C TYR A 30 -3.53 1.40 4.75
N PHE A 31 -4.17 2.57 4.93
CA PHE A 31 -4.73 3.34 3.82
C PHE A 31 -3.68 3.77 2.78
N THR A 32 -2.41 3.80 3.15
CA THR A 32 -1.32 4.05 2.21
C THR A 32 -1.15 2.95 1.15
N ALA A 33 -1.83 1.82 1.27
CA ALA A 33 -1.57 0.60 0.48
C ALA A 33 -0.08 0.23 0.45
N TYR A 34 0.63 0.50 1.56
CA TYR A 34 2.07 0.67 1.61
C TYR A 34 2.84 -0.48 0.95
N PHE A 35 2.64 -1.71 1.41
CA PHE A 35 3.41 -2.83 0.89
C PHE A 35 3.03 -3.20 -0.54
N THR A 36 1.78 -2.97 -0.96
CA THR A 36 1.37 -3.15 -2.35
C THR A 36 2.02 -2.10 -3.26
N ALA A 37 2.06 -0.84 -2.82
CA ALA A 37 2.66 0.25 -3.59
C ALA A 37 4.20 0.24 -3.51
N LEU A 38 4.79 -0.22 -2.41
CA LEU A 38 6.23 -0.21 -2.17
C LEU A 38 7.02 -0.97 -3.22
N VAL A 39 6.48 -2.08 -3.75
CA VAL A 39 7.11 -2.85 -4.82
C VAL A 39 7.37 -1.99 -6.06
N PHE A 40 6.48 -1.04 -6.35
CA PHE A 40 6.62 -0.12 -7.48
C PHE A 40 7.47 1.11 -7.14
N VAL A 41 7.47 1.58 -5.88
CA VAL A 41 8.24 2.76 -5.45
C VAL A 41 9.72 2.59 -5.76
N TYR A 42 10.30 1.46 -5.33
CA TYR A 42 11.73 1.22 -5.56
C TYR A 42 12.05 0.95 -7.02
N LEU A 43 11.21 0.18 -7.71
CA LEU A 43 11.40 -0.10 -9.15
C LEU A 43 11.38 1.17 -9.98
N ILE A 44 10.37 2.02 -9.80
CA ILE A 44 10.23 3.26 -10.55
C ILE A 44 11.37 4.23 -10.20
N ALA A 45 11.66 4.41 -8.92
CA ALA A 45 12.71 5.33 -8.48
C ALA A 45 14.09 4.90 -9.03
N LEU A 46 14.47 3.63 -8.88
CA LEU A 46 15.75 3.11 -9.36
C LEU A 46 15.86 3.09 -10.89
N TYR A 47 14.74 3.07 -11.60
CA TYR A 47 14.74 3.22 -13.06
C TYR A 47 14.91 4.67 -13.52
N VAL A 48 14.37 5.63 -12.76
CA VAL A 48 14.33 7.06 -13.14
C VAL A 48 15.56 7.84 -12.66
N VAL A 49 16.11 7.47 -11.47
CA VAL A 49 17.24 8.19 -10.87
C VAL A 49 18.39 7.24 -10.57
N PRO A 50 19.64 7.78 -10.45
CA PRO A 50 20.77 7.00 -9.95
C PRO A 50 20.47 6.40 -8.56
N ALA A 51 20.87 5.14 -8.34
CA ALA A 51 20.58 4.42 -7.10
C ALA A 51 21.07 5.16 -5.84
N GLN A 52 22.17 5.91 -5.94
CA GLN A 52 22.70 6.74 -4.85
C GLN A 52 21.72 7.83 -4.39
N ALA A 53 20.84 8.32 -5.28
CA ALA A 53 19.88 9.36 -4.97
C ALA A 53 18.59 8.82 -4.30
N LEU A 54 18.37 7.50 -4.29
CA LEU A 54 17.11 6.89 -3.79
C LEU A 54 16.82 7.27 -2.34
N VAL A 55 17.73 6.94 -1.41
CA VAL A 55 17.52 7.15 0.03
C VAL A 55 17.33 8.64 0.37
N PRO A 56 18.23 9.56 -0.06
CA PRO A 56 18.04 10.98 0.18
C PRO A 56 16.77 11.54 -0.48
N GLY A 57 16.40 11.05 -1.67
CA GLY A 57 15.17 11.45 -2.35
C GLY A 57 13.91 11.03 -1.60
N LEU A 58 13.89 9.83 -1.02
CA LEU A 58 12.79 9.37 -0.17
C LEU A 58 12.70 10.16 1.14
N MET A 59 13.83 10.56 1.74
CA MET A 59 13.84 11.43 2.91
C MET A 59 13.23 12.81 2.60
N LEU A 60 13.66 13.43 1.50
CA LEU A 60 13.09 14.70 1.04
C LEU A 60 11.61 14.58 0.75
N SER A 61 11.20 13.53 0.04
CA SER A 61 9.80 13.26 -0.29
C SER A 61 8.94 13.14 0.97
N THR A 62 9.39 12.38 1.97
CA THR A 62 8.68 12.20 3.24
C THR A 62 8.52 13.55 3.97
N ALA A 63 9.55 14.37 4.00
CA ALA A 63 9.50 15.70 4.63
C ALA A 63 8.50 16.64 3.92
N LEU A 64 8.48 16.64 2.59
CA LEU A 64 7.55 17.46 1.82
C LEU A 64 6.10 16.99 1.96
N PHE A 65 5.85 15.70 2.02
CA PHE A 65 4.50 15.15 2.21
C PHE A 65 3.90 15.46 3.60
N ALA A 66 4.72 15.85 4.58
CA ALA A 66 4.22 16.28 5.88
C ALA A 66 3.24 17.47 5.77
N PHE A 67 3.43 18.36 4.80
CA PHE A 67 2.52 19.49 4.58
C PHE A 67 1.13 19.02 4.15
N GLN A 68 1.05 18.07 3.22
CA GLN A 68 -0.23 17.49 2.78
C GLN A 68 -0.96 16.83 3.95
N VAL A 69 -0.27 15.95 4.69
CA VAL A 69 -0.86 15.23 5.82
C VAL A 69 -1.32 16.16 6.93
N LEU A 70 -0.55 17.20 7.24
CA LEU A 70 -0.92 18.23 8.21
C LEU A 70 -2.19 18.98 7.80
N VAL A 71 -2.31 19.39 6.53
CA VAL A 71 -3.52 20.06 6.02
C VAL A 71 -4.73 19.18 6.24
N TYR A 72 -4.70 17.90 5.84
CA TYR A 72 -5.82 16.98 6.04
C TYR A 72 -6.14 16.74 7.52
N ALA A 73 -5.12 16.58 8.38
CA ALA A 73 -5.32 16.40 9.81
C ALA A 73 -5.99 17.63 10.47
N LEU A 74 -5.58 18.83 10.11
CA LEU A 74 -6.14 20.07 10.64
C LEU A 74 -7.55 20.32 10.12
N MET A 75 -7.78 20.17 8.81
CA MET A 75 -9.08 20.41 8.19
C MET A 75 -10.13 19.39 8.66
N SER A 76 -9.80 18.13 8.80
CA SER A 76 -10.71 17.12 9.34
C SER A 76 -11.01 17.33 10.83
N THR A 77 -10.08 17.93 11.58
CA THR A 77 -10.33 18.34 12.96
C THR A 77 -11.31 19.52 13.05
N ALA A 78 -11.20 20.47 12.14
CA ALA A 78 -12.11 21.62 12.06
C ALA A 78 -13.51 21.20 11.55
N MET A 79 -13.58 20.21 10.67
CA MET A 79 -14.83 19.73 10.04
C MET A 79 -14.99 18.20 10.23
N PRO A 80 -15.29 17.71 11.45
CA PRO A 80 -15.31 16.29 11.79
C PRO A 80 -16.58 15.60 11.27
N ARG A 81 -16.66 15.42 9.94
CA ARG A 81 -17.75 14.74 9.24
C ARG A 81 -17.19 13.72 8.25
N SER A 82 -17.92 12.60 8.09
CA SER A 82 -17.59 11.60 7.06
C SER A 82 -17.85 12.15 5.66
N GLY A 83 -17.01 11.77 4.69
CA GLY A 83 -17.08 12.19 3.30
C GLY A 83 -15.81 12.85 2.76
N GLY A 84 -14.70 12.80 3.49
CA GLY A 84 -13.37 13.21 2.99
C GLY A 84 -13.32 14.60 2.37
N ASP A 85 -12.71 14.68 1.20
CA ASP A 85 -12.54 15.91 0.42
C ASP A 85 -13.85 16.60 0.08
N TYR A 86 -14.93 15.84 -0.14
CA TYR A 86 -16.25 16.43 -0.38
C TYR A 86 -16.62 17.41 0.73
N VAL A 87 -16.46 17.00 1.98
CA VAL A 87 -16.78 17.83 3.14
C VAL A 87 -15.84 19.02 3.28
N ILE A 88 -14.54 18.80 3.10
CA ILE A 88 -13.51 19.80 3.31
C ILE A 88 -13.57 20.85 2.21
N ILE A 89 -13.43 20.44 0.96
CA ILE A 89 -13.29 21.36 -0.18
C ILE A 89 -14.61 22.11 -0.47
N SER A 90 -15.76 21.43 -0.33
CA SER A 90 -17.05 22.08 -0.57
C SER A 90 -17.34 23.23 0.39
N ARG A 91 -16.77 23.20 1.59
CA ARG A 91 -16.97 24.21 2.62
C ARG A 91 -15.83 25.22 2.70
N ALA A 92 -14.60 24.81 2.40
CA ALA A 92 -13.45 25.69 2.43
C ALA A 92 -13.29 26.52 1.15
N LEU A 93 -13.70 26.00 0.00
CA LEU A 93 -13.53 26.62 -1.31
C LEU A 93 -14.87 26.79 -2.03
N HIS A 94 -15.39 25.75 -2.66
CA HIS A 94 -16.62 25.79 -3.46
C HIS A 94 -17.29 24.40 -3.55
N PRO A 95 -18.64 24.28 -3.48
CA PRO A 95 -19.34 22.99 -3.56
C PRO A 95 -19.01 22.19 -4.82
N LEU A 96 -18.91 22.84 -5.99
CA LEU A 96 -18.57 22.16 -7.24
C LEU A 96 -17.18 21.56 -7.20
N LEU A 97 -16.18 22.29 -6.65
CA LEU A 97 -14.81 21.76 -6.52
C LEU A 97 -14.78 20.60 -5.53
N GLY A 98 -15.57 20.67 -4.45
CA GLY A 98 -15.70 19.57 -3.50
C GLY A 98 -16.30 18.32 -4.15
N PHE A 99 -17.30 18.47 -5.01
CA PHE A 99 -17.86 17.34 -5.76
C PHE A 99 -16.86 16.74 -6.76
N ILE A 100 -16.21 17.58 -7.57
CA ILE A 100 -15.20 17.12 -8.56
C ILE A 100 -14.06 16.37 -7.85
N SER A 101 -13.51 16.92 -6.76
CA SER A 101 -12.46 16.25 -6.00
C SER A 101 -12.93 14.92 -5.43
N SER A 102 -14.12 14.87 -4.83
CA SER A 102 -14.65 13.64 -4.25
C SER A 102 -15.03 12.59 -5.30
N TRP A 103 -15.46 13.00 -6.49
CA TRP A 103 -15.66 12.10 -7.63
C TRP A 103 -14.36 11.46 -8.08
N ASN A 104 -13.29 12.26 -8.14
CA ASN A 104 -11.96 11.76 -8.46
C ASN A 104 -11.47 10.75 -7.41
N TRP A 105 -11.69 11.03 -6.12
CA TRP A 105 -11.41 10.07 -5.04
C TRP A 105 -12.22 8.79 -5.15
N PHE A 106 -13.50 8.87 -5.46
CA PHE A 106 -14.36 7.71 -5.65
C PHE A 106 -13.82 6.76 -6.71
N ILE A 107 -13.45 7.31 -7.89
CA ILE A 107 -12.84 6.51 -8.96
C ILE A 107 -11.49 5.93 -8.52
N TRP A 108 -10.69 6.72 -7.81
CA TRP A 108 -9.36 6.30 -7.35
C TRP A 108 -9.41 5.19 -6.30
N LEU A 109 -10.30 5.28 -5.32
CA LEU A 109 -10.49 4.26 -4.29
C LEU A 109 -11.04 2.95 -4.89
N ALA A 110 -12.00 3.04 -5.81
CA ALA A 110 -12.51 1.88 -6.55
C ALA A 110 -11.41 1.21 -7.40
N PHE A 111 -10.59 2.02 -8.10
CA PHE A 111 -9.43 1.51 -8.85
C PHE A 111 -8.46 0.75 -7.94
N TRP A 112 -8.03 1.34 -6.82
CA TRP A 112 -7.11 0.69 -5.89
C TRP A 112 -7.71 -0.54 -5.22
N PHE A 113 -9.01 -0.58 -5.01
CA PHE A 113 -9.68 -1.78 -4.53
C PHE A 113 -9.59 -2.93 -5.55
N ALA A 114 -9.91 -2.67 -6.81
CA ALA A 114 -9.81 -3.66 -7.88
C ALA A 114 -8.34 -4.06 -8.16
N PHE A 115 -7.42 -3.09 -8.22
CA PHE A 115 -5.98 -3.32 -8.36
C PHE A 115 -5.41 -4.14 -7.21
N GLY A 116 -5.92 -3.95 -5.99
CA GLY A 116 -5.59 -4.77 -4.84
C GLY A 116 -5.97 -6.23 -5.02
N GLY A 117 -7.13 -6.51 -5.59
CA GLY A 117 -7.54 -7.87 -5.94
C GLY A 117 -6.56 -8.54 -6.91
N TYR A 118 -6.23 -7.86 -8.00
CA TYR A 118 -5.25 -8.33 -8.98
C TYR A 118 -3.88 -8.59 -8.33
N THR A 119 -3.33 -7.60 -7.63
CA THR A 119 -1.99 -7.70 -7.01
C THR A 119 -1.93 -8.67 -5.85
N PHE A 120 -3.05 -8.99 -5.22
CA PHE A 120 -3.10 -10.04 -4.19
C PHE A 120 -2.67 -11.41 -4.75
N SER A 121 -3.07 -11.75 -5.96
CA SER A 121 -2.62 -12.96 -6.63
C SER A 121 -1.20 -12.84 -7.16
N CYS A 122 -0.95 -11.87 -8.05
CA CYS A 122 0.30 -11.81 -8.82
C CYS A 122 1.50 -11.22 -8.04
N VAL A 123 1.28 -10.47 -6.95
CA VAL A 123 2.37 -9.94 -6.11
C VAL A 123 2.43 -10.64 -4.77
N ALA A 124 1.30 -10.84 -4.05
CA ALA A 124 1.33 -11.40 -2.72
C ALA A 124 1.51 -12.92 -2.72
N LEU A 125 0.54 -13.65 -3.26
CA LEU A 125 0.56 -15.13 -3.23
C LEU A 125 1.62 -15.71 -4.16
N SER A 126 1.74 -15.18 -5.38
CA SER A 126 2.74 -15.60 -6.35
C SER A 126 4.15 -15.53 -5.75
N THR A 127 4.56 -14.37 -5.24
CA THR A 127 5.91 -14.20 -4.68
C THR A 127 6.13 -15.00 -3.40
N MET A 128 5.11 -15.17 -2.56
CA MET A 128 5.18 -16.05 -1.39
C MET A 128 5.49 -17.50 -1.80
N LEU A 129 4.76 -18.03 -2.76
CA LEU A 129 4.95 -19.41 -3.23
C LEU A 129 6.29 -19.57 -3.94
N MET A 130 6.70 -18.60 -4.75
CA MET A 130 8.02 -18.62 -5.41
C MET A 130 9.16 -18.64 -4.39
N THR A 131 9.14 -17.74 -3.41
CA THR A 131 10.21 -17.68 -2.40
C THR A 131 10.24 -18.93 -1.52
N LEU A 132 9.08 -19.44 -1.09
CA LEU A 132 8.99 -20.70 -0.36
C LEU A 132 9.48 -21.89 -1.23
N GLY A 133 9.07 -21.94 -2.50
CA GLY A 133 9.48 -22.99 -3.43
C GLY A 133 10.99 -23.03 -3.63
N LEU A 134 11.63 -21.87 -3.80
CA LEU A 134 13.07 -21.75 -3.93
C LEU A 134 13.80 -22.17 -2.64
N VAL A 135 13.35 -21.69 -1.47
CA VAL A 135 13.96 -22.02 -0.17
C VAL A 135 13.77 -23.50 0.19
N THR A 136 12.66 -24.12 -0.21
CA THR A 136 12.40 -25.55 0.07
C THR A 136 12.82 -26.49 -1.05
N ASN A 137 13.42 -25.95 -2.13
CA ASN A 137 13.76 -26.69 -3.35
C ASN A 137 12.55 -27.47 -3.94
N ASN A 138 11.38 -26.81 -3.95
CA ASN A 138 10.13 -27.39 -4.43
C ASN A 138 9.64 -26.67 -5.71
N ALA A 139 9.98 -27.27 -6.86
CA ALA A 139 9.62 -26.72 -8.17
C ALA A 139 8.11 -26.56 -8.39
N SER A 140 7.27 -27.42 -7.77
CA SER A 140 5.82 -27.30 -7.90
C SER A 140 5.28 -26.03 -7.22
N LEU A 141 5.88 -25.59 -6.11
CA LEU A 141 5.50 -24.31 -5.47
C LEU A 141 5.93 -23.12 -6.33
N VAL A 142 7.09 -23.18 -6.96
CA VAL A 142 7.56 -22.12 -7.87
C VAL A 142 6.62 -22.03 -9.07
N SER A 143 6.34 -23.15 -9.74
CA SER A 143 5.41 -23.21 -10.88
C SER A 143 4.00 -22.72 -10.52
N LEU A 144 3.47 -23.08 -9.35
CA LEU A 144 2.18 -22.56 -8.87
C LEU A 144 2.23 -21.04 -8.64
N GLY A 145 3.34 -20.52 -8.12
CA GLY A 145 3.57 -19.09 -7.98
C GLY A 145 3.57 -18.35 -9.32
N GLU A 146 4.24 -18.92 -10.34
CA GLU A 146 4.23 -18.40 -11.70
C GLU A 146 2.82 -18.41 -12.32
N GLU A 147 2.07 -19.50 -12.10
CA GLU A 147 0.69 -19.62 -12.58
C GLU A 147 -0.24 -18.55 -11.96
N LEU A 148 -0.10 -18.29 -10.66
CA LEU A 148 -0.89 -17.24 -9.97
C LEU A 148 -0.60 -15.82 -10.45
N ALA A 149 0.50 -15.58 -11.16
CA ALA A 149 0.78 -14.31 -11.81
C ALA A 149 0.05 -14.14 -13.15
N ASN A 150 -0.51 -15.20 -13.73
CA ASN A 150 -1.25 -15.14 -14.98
C ASN A 150 -2.63 -14.45 -14.81
N PRO A 151 -3.18 -13.83 -15.88
CA PRO A 151 -4.41 -13.02 -15.81
C PRO A 151 -5.63 -13.77 -15.27
N ILE A 152 -5.88 -15.03 -15.72
CA ILE A 152 -7.08 -15.77 -15.31
C ILE A 152 -7.03 -16.21 -13.84
N PRO A 153 -5.98 -16.86 -13.32
CA PRO A 153 -5.84 -17.12 -11.88
C PRO A 153 -5.90 -15.83 -11.04
N SER A 154 -5.26 -14.75 -11.49
CA SER A 154 -5.30 -13.47 -10.80
C SER A 154 -6.72 -12.91 -10.72
N LEU A 155 -7.54 -13.04 -11.75
CA LEU A 155 -8.94 -12.61 -11.72
C LEU A 155 -9.75 -13.42 -10.70
N ILE A 156 -9.58 -14.74 -10.68
CA ILE A 156 -10.32 -15.64 -9.77
C ILE A 156 -9.94 -15.35 -8.31
N VAL A 157 -8.66 -15.39 -7.99
CA VAL A 157 -8.15 -15.16 -6.62
C VAL A 157 -8.44 -13.72 -6.19
N GLY A 158 -8.25 -12.75 -7.09
CA GLY A 158 -8.56 -11.35 -6.86
C GLY A 158 -10.02 -11.13 -6.52
N THR A 159 -10.96 -11.75 -7.25
CA THR A 159 -12.38 -11.68 -6.94
C THR A 159 -12.71 -12.28 -5.58
N LEU A 160 -12.12 -13.43 -5.23
CA LEU A 160 -12.35 -14.07 -3.94
C LEU A 160 -11.89 -13.21 -2.76
N ILE A 161 -10.74 -12.56 -2.86
CA ILE A 161 -10.25 -11.67 -1.81
C ILE A 161 -11.10 -10.39 -1.73
N MET A 162 -11.54 -9.83 -2.86
CA MET A 162 -12.45 -8.69 -2.91
C MET A 162 -13.77 -9.00 -2.18
N VAL A 163 -14.40 -10.15 -2.46
CA VAL A 163 -15.61 -10.63 -1.77
C VAL A 163 -15.33 -10.79 -0.26
N THR A 164 -14.17 -11.31 0.11
CA THR A 164 -13.79 -11.47 1.53
C THR A 164 -13.76 -10.11 2.25
N PHE A 165 -13.20 -9.07 1.62
CA PHE A 165 -13.16 -7.72 2.21
C PHE A 165 -14.54 -7.04 2.21
N LEU A 166 -15.39 -7.28 1.21
CA LEU A 166 -16.79 -6.84 1.23
C LEU A 166 -17.52 -7.43 2.44
N LEU A 167 -17.41 -8.75 2.66
CA LEU A 167 -18.03 -9.41 3.80
C LEU A 167 -17.49 -8.84 5.12
N LEU A 168 -16.17 -8.68 5.26
CA LEU A 168 -15.54 -8.14 6.45
C LEU A 168 -16.07 -6.74 6.80
N THR A 169 -16.16 -5.85 5.81
CA THR A 169 -16.66 -4.48 6.00
C THR A 169 -18.15 -4.41 6.27
N SER A 170 -18.94 -5.35 5.73
CA SER A 170 -20.38 -5.46 5.95
C SER A 170 -20.75 -5.78 7.41
N PHE A 171 -19.84 -6.42 8.18
CA PHE A 171 -20.08 -6.71 9.59
C PHE A 171 -19.90 -5.50 10.54
N GLY A 172 -19.60 -4.32 10.00
CA GLY A 172 -19.51 -3.06 10.72
C GLY A 172 -18.08 -2.69 11.15
N LEU A 173 -17.89 -1.36 11.35
CA LEU A 173 -16.58 -0.75 11.56
C LEU A 173 -15.83 -1.31 12.77
N ARG A 174 -16.52 -1.52 13.91
CA ARG A 174 -15.88 -2.02 15.14
C ARG A 174 -15.26 -3.41 14.98
N ARG A 175 -15.90 -4.33 14.24
CA ARG A 175 -15.35 -5.65 13.97
C ARG A 175 -14.16 -5.57 13.02
N PHE A 176 -14.29 -4.76 11.98
CA PHE A 176 -13.19 -4.46 11.07
C PHE A 176 -11.95 -3.94 11.81
N LEU A 177 -12.09 -2.95 12.71
CA LEU A 177 -10.96 -2.40 13.49
C LEU A 177 -10.27 -3.45 14.37
N LYS A 178 -10.99 -4.42 14.90
CA LYS A 178 -10.39 -5.53 15.66
C LYS A 178 -9.55 -6.46 14.78
N VAL A 179 -10.08 -6.84 13.60
CA VAL A 179 -9.34 -7.64 12.62
C VAL A 179 -8.10 -6.87 12.16
N GLN A 180 -8.26 -5.59 11.83
CA GLN A 180 -7.17 -4.71 11.46
C GLN A 180 -6.05 -4.65 12.52
N LEU A 181 -6.38 -4.59 13.81
CA LEU A 181 -5.39 -4.58 14.89
C LEU A 181 -4.60 -5.90 14.94
N VAL A 182 -5.27 -7.04 14.81
CA VAL A 182 -4.62 -8.36 14.83
C VAL A 182 -3.72 -8.54 13.62
N THR A 183 -4.23 -8.24 12.41
CA THR A 183 -3.45 -8.35 11.18
C THR A 183 -2.25 -7.39 11.18
N PHE A 184 -2.38 -6.20 11.78
CA PHE A 184 -1.28 -5.26 11.95
C PHE A 184 -0.18 -5.81 12.84
N ALA A 185 -0.52 -6.36 14.01
CA ALA A 185 0.45 -6.92 14.93
C ALA A 185 1.21 -8.12 14.32
N VAL A 186 0.48 -9.05 13.71
CA VAL A 186 1.06 -10.22 13.01
C VAL A 186 1.90 -9.76 11.81
N GLY A 187 1.39 -8.80 11.06
CA GLY A 187 2.06 -8.24 9.88
C GLY A 187 3.39 -7.56 10.23
N VAL A 188 3.39 -6.70 11.24
CA VAL A 188 4.63 -6.04 11.72
C VAL A 188 5.64 -7.08 12.19
N ALA A 189 5.23 -8.09 12.97
CA ALA A 189 6.12 -9.15 13.42
C ALA A 189 6.77 -9.91 12.24
N GLY A 190 5.99 -10.23 11.18
CA GLY A 190 6.51 -10.92 10.01
C GLY A 190 7.49 -10.06 9.19
N VAL A 191 7.16 -8.79 8.94
CA VAL A 191 8.05 -7.89 8.19
C VAL A 191 9.34 -7.62 8.96
N LEU A 192 9.30 -7.50 10.29
CA LEU A 192 10.50 -7.34 11.12
C LEU A 192 11.51 -8.48 10.93
N ILE A 193 11.06 -9.71 10.71
CA ILE A 193 11.96 -10.84 10.38
C ILE A 193 12.76 -10.51 9.12
N GLY A 194 12.10 -10.10 8.04
CA GLY A 194 12.78 -9.72 6.79
C GLY A 194 13.77 -8.57 6.99
N LEU A 195 13.39 -7.54 7.77
CA LEU A 195 14.28 -6.41 8.05
C LEU A 195 15.52 -6.82 8.86
N ILE A 196 15.37 -7.74 9.82
CA ILE A 196 16.52 -8.27 10.61
C ILE A 196 17.48 -9.03 9.69
N TYR A 197 16.97 -9.88 8.80
CA TYR A 197 17.83 -10.59 7.84
C TYR A 197 18.54 -9.62 6.90
N LEU A 198 17.86 -8.62 6.33
CA LEU A 198 18.49 -7.58 5.51
C LEU A 198 19.56 -6.80 6.29
N ALA A 199 19.30 -6.48 7.56
CA ALA A 199 20.25 -5.74 8.40
C ALA A 199 21.53 -6.55 8.71
N SER A 200 21.42 -7.87 8.77
CA SER A 200 22.55 -8.77 9.00
C SER A 200 23.31 -9.17 7.72
N CYS A 201 22.74 -8.91 6.54
CA CYS A 201 23.29 -9.29 5.24
C CYS A 201 24.24 -8.22 4.69
N ASP A 202 25.23 -8.64 3.90
CA ASP A 202 26.07 -7.82 3.05
C ASP A 202 25.99 -8.30 1.59
N PRO A 203 26.54 -7.57 0.59
CA PRO A 203 26.44 -7.96 -0.81
C PRO A 203 27.07 -9.32 -1.15
N ALA A 204 28.12 -9.72 -0.45
CA ALA A 204 28.77 -11.02 -0.69
C ALA A 204 27.90 -12.17 -0.17
N ALA A 205 27.35 -12.04 1.03
CA ALA A 205 26.40 -13.01 1.59
C ALA A 205 25.12 -13.09 0.76
N TYR A 206 24.61 -11.93 0.29
CA TYR A 206 23.45 -11.88 -0.59
C TYR A 206 23.69 -12.62 -1.90
N ALA A 207 24.80 -12.29 -2.60
CA ALA A 207 25.17 -12.93 -3.86
C ALA A 207 25.34 -14.44 -3.69
N SER A 208 25.99 -14.89 -2.61
CA SER A 208 26.17 -16.32 -2.30
C SER A 208 24.83 -17.05 -2.15
N THR A 209 23.91 -16.48 -1.37
CA THR A 209 22.58 -17.10 -1.16
C THR A 209 21.75 -17.08 -2.45
N LEU A 210 21.71 -15.96 -3.17
CA LEU A 210 20.99 -15.82 -4.44
C LEU A 210 21.53 -16.85 -5.46
N ASN A 211 22.86 -16.92 -5.62
CA ASN A 211 23.50 -17.83 -6.56
C ASN A 211 23.22 -19.29 -6.20
N LYS A 212 23.28 -19.66 -4.92
CA LYS A 212 22.93 -21.02 -4.45
C LYS A 212 21.48 -21.40 -4.83
N LEU A 213 20.50 -20.54 -4.52
CA LEU A 213 19.09 -20.80 -4.77
C LEU A 213 18.78 -20.83 -6.29
N MET A 214 19.34 -19.90 -7.04
CA MET A 214 19.11 -19.83 -8.49
C MET A 214 19.80 -20.98 -9.22
N ASN A 215 21.01 -21.35 -8.83
CA ASN A 215 21.71 -22.51 -9.43
C ASN A 215 20.92 -23.82 -9.28
N GLN A 216 20.28 -24.01 -8.12
CA GLN A 216 19.42 -25.18 -7.90
C GLN A 216 18.20 -25.22 -8.82
N TYR A 217 17.66 -24.04 -9.19
CA TYR A 217 16.42 -23.95 -9.98
C TYR A 217 16.68 -23.75 -11.49
N THR A 218 17.59 -22.84 -11.86
CA THR A 218 17.87 -22.46 -13.26
C THR A 218 19.16 -23.08 -13.83
N GLY A 219 20.03 -23.64 -12.98
CA GLY A 219 21.35 -24.10 -13.36
C GLY A 219 22.38 -22.96 -13.60
N THR A 220 22.04 -21.73 -13.27
CA THR A 220 22.93 -20.56 -13.44
C THR A 220 23.79 -20.39 -12.18
N PRO A 221 25.10 -20.64 -12.22
CA PRO A 221 25.94 -20.66 -11.02
C PRO A 221 26.21 -19.28 -10.43
N ASP A 222 26.20 -18.23 -11.25
CA ASP A 222 26.44 -16.84 -10.81
C ASP A 222 25.35 -15.89 -11.33
N THR A 223 24.16 -16.06 -10.80
CA THR A 223 22.99 -15.24 -11.17
C THR A 223 23.16 -13.77 -10.79
N TYR A 224 23.86 -13.48 -9.69
CA TYR A 224 24.10 -12.10 -9.24
C TYR A 224 24.85 -11.28 -10.29
N ASN A 225 25.98 -11.77 -10.78
CA ASN A 225 26.74 -11.11 -11.84
C ASN A 225 26.04 -11.22 -13.20
N ALA A 226 25.38 -12.34 -13.50
CA ALA A 226 24.61 -12.49 -14.73
C ALA A 226 23.52 -11.42 -14.90
N ILE A 227 22.84 -11.01 -13.81
CA ILE A 227 21.90 -9.88 -13.81
C ILE A 227 22.59 -8.58 -14.17
N ILE A 228 23.72 -8.27 -13.57
CA ILE A 228 24.49 -7.04 -13.82
C ILE A 228 25.00 -7.02 -15.27
N ASP A 229 25.55 -8.13 -15.74
CA ASP A 229 26.12 -8.23 -17.09
C ASP A 229 25.02 -8.19 -18.17
N ALA A 230 23.87 -8.82 -17.94
CA ALA A 230 22.72 -8.71 -18.83
C ALA A 230 22.22 -7.25 -18.93
N ALA A 231 22.17 -6.53 -17.82
CA ALA A 231 21.80 -5.11 -17.81
C ALA A 231 22.79 -4.26 -18.58
N LYS A 232 24.11 -4.50 -18.41
CA LYS A 232 25.16 -3.82 -19.19
C LYS A 232 25.01 -4.10 -20.69
N GLY A 233 24.72 -5.34 -21.07
CA GLY A 233 24.46 -5.73 -22.45
C GLY A 233 23.29 -4.99 -23.11
N LEU A 234 22.30 -4.54 -22.30
CA LEU A 234 21.15 -3.77 -22.74
C LEU A 234 21.30 -2.25 -22.59
N GLY A 235 22.53 -1.77 -22.28
CA GLY A 235 22.84 -0.35 -22.20
C GLY A 235 22.69 0.27 -20.80
N TRP A 236 22.59 -0.53 -19.73
CA TRP A 236 22.71 -0.04 -18.37
C TRP A 236 24.17 0.34 -18.08
N GLY A 237 24.40 1.52 -17.50
CA GLY A 237 25.72 2.03 -17.17
C GLY A 237 25.82 2.61 -15.76
N THR A 238 27.05 2.98 -15.37
CA THR A 238 27.37 3.48 -14.04
C THR A 238 26.70 4.81 -13.69
N GLU A 239 26.28 5.59 -14.68
CA GLU A 239 25.49 6.81 -14.51
C GLU A 239 24.11 6.55 -13.86
N ARG A 240 23.62 5.31 -13.94
CA ARG A 240 22.40 4.87 -13.25
C ARG A 240 22.62 4.45 -11.80
N VAL A 241 23.87 4.38 -11.38
CA VAL A 241 24.25 4.01 -10.02
C VAL A 241 24.67 5.24 -9.22
N TYR A 242 25.60 6.00 -9.79
CA TYR A 242 26.25 7.12 -9.15
C TYR A 242 25.73 8.43 -9.74
N GLY A 243 25.38 9.35 -8.87
CA GLY A 243 24.90 10.68 -9.21
C GLY A 243 24.03 11.23 -8.10
N PHE A 244 24.31 12.47 -7.72
CA PHE A 244 23.58 13.13 -6.65
C PHE A 244 23.38 14.61 -7.00
N THR A 245 22.18 14.95 -7.43
CA THR A 245 21.78 16.33 -7.72
C THR A 245 20.41 16.60 -7.10
N ILE A 246 20.05 17.86 -6.91
CA ILE A 246 18.71 18.26 -6.44
C ILE A 246 17.63 17.74 -7.41
N GLU A 247 17.91 17.76 -8.70
CA GLU A 247 17.00 17.24 -9.73
C GLU A 247 16.70 15.74 -9.50
N HIS A 248 17.72 14.94 -9.20
CA HIS A 248 17.55 13.53 -8.89
C HIS A 248 16.67 13.32 -7.64
N LEU A 249 16.86 14.13 -6.59
CA LEU A 249 16.01 14.06 -5.40
C LEU A 249 14.55 14.38 -5.69
N ILE A 250 14.30 15.40 -6.52
CA ILE A 250 12.94 15.79 -6.93
C ILE A 250 12.29 14.68 -7.79
N LYS A 251 13.06 14.04 -8.66
CA LYS A 251 12.56 12.94 -9.51
C LYS A 251 12.15 11.68 -8.72
N VAL A 252 12.54 11.52 -7.47
CA VAL A 252 12.04 10.46 -6.57
C VAL A 252 10.61 10.73 -6.07
N LEU A 253 10.20 12.01 -5.98
CA LEU A 253 8.88 12.41 -5.45
C LEU A 253 7.69 11.66 -6.08
N PRO A 254 7.56 11.56 -7.43
CA PRO A 254 6.43 10.84 -8.03
C PRO A 254 6.37 9.36 -7.63
N ALA A 255 7.50 8.68 -7.53
CA ALA A 255 7.54 7.31 -7.08
C ALA A 255 7.15 7.18 -5.60
N ALA A 256 7.72 8.02 -4.74
CA ALA A 256 7.37 8.05 -3.31
C ALA A 256 5.89 8.41 -3.07
N TYR A 257 5.29 9.21 -3.95
CA TYR A 257 3.87 9.59 -3.88
C TYR A 257 2.93 8.39 -3.97
N LEU A 258 3.33 7.30 -4.58
CA LEU A 258 2.51 6.08 -4.66
C LEU A 258 2.20 5.47 -3.28
N ALA A 259 3.08 5.62 -2.30
CA ALA A 259 2.96 4.91 -1.01
C ALA A 259 2.96 5.81 0.23
N VAL A 260 3.68 6.95 0.22
CA VAL A 260 4.04 7.65 1.46
C VAL A 260 2.98 8.63 1.97
N PRO A 261 2.35 9.53 1.16
CA PRO A 261 1.54 10.64 1.68
C PRO A 261 0.11 10.30 2.08
N TRP A 262 -0.30 9.05 1.94
CA TRP A 262 -1.72 8.66 2.05
C TRP A 262 -2.16 8.33 3.48
N THR A 263 -1.42 8.74 4.51
CA THR A 263 -1.76 8.53 5.92
C THR A 263 -2.92 9.42 6.40
N MET A 264 -4.00 9.44 5.62
CA MET A 264 -5.16 10.31 5.87
C MET A 264 -6.52 9.62 5.67
N GLY A 265 -6.54 8.27 5.61
CA GLY A 265 -7.77 7.50 5.38
C GLY A 265 -8.90 7.79 6.36
N THR A 266 -8.58 8.10 7.61
CA THR A 266 -9.58 8.47 8.64
C THR A 266 -10.27 9.81 8.39
N VAL A 267 -9.82 10.61 7.44
CA VAL A 267 -10.52 11.83 7.01
C VAL A 267 -11.87 11.49 6.35
N PHE A 268 -11.94 10.38 5.63
CA PHE A 268 -13.19 9.91 4.99
C PHE A 268 -14.24 9.45 6.01
N ILE A 269 -13.79 8.95 7.16
CA ILE A 269 -14.64 8.47 8.26
C ILE A 269 -14.59 9.41 9.48
N ALA A 270 -14.23 10.68 9.32
CA ALA A 270 -14.00 11.62 10.43
C ALA A 270 -15.19 11.79 11.37
N GLY A 271 -16.43 11.57 10.88
CA GLY A 271 -17.65 11.54 11.71
C GLY A 271 -17.71 10.38 12.70
N GLU A 272 -16.93 9.31 12.47
CA GLU A 272 -16.85 8.10 13.29
C GLU A 272 -15.62 8.11 14.21
N VAL A 273 -14.79 9.16 14.15
CA VAL A 273 -13.57 9.28 14.94
C VAL A 273 -13.84 9.93 16.29
N ALA A 274 -13.44 9.23 17.35
CA ALA A 274 -13.42 9.75 18.71
C ALA A 274 -12.11 10.53 18.97
N GLN A 275 -12.15 11.56 19.83
CA GLN A 275 -10.98 12.40 20.12
C GLN A 275 -10.30 12.92 18.84
N ILE A 276 -11.09 13.46 17.91
CA ILE A 276 -10.73 13.75 16.52
C ILE A 276 -9.35 14.41 16.36
N ARG A 277 -9.04 15.47 17.12
CA ARG A 277 -7.76 16.17 17.04
C ARG A 277 -6.57 15.26 17.31
N ARG A 278 -6.65 14.48 18.40
CA ARG A 278 -5.59 13.54 18.79
C ARG A 278 -5.47 12.38 17.79
N ALA A 279 -6.62 11.86 17.35
CA ALA A 279 -6.67 10.76 16.39
C ALA A 279 -6.10 11.16 15.03
N GLN A 280 -6.43 12.35 14.51
CA GLN A 280 -5.92 12.81 13.22
C GLN A 280 -4.42 13.15 13.27
N LEU A 281 -3.93 13.74 14.35
CA LEU A 281 -2.49 14.01 14.48
C LEU A 281 -1.68 12.72 14.66
N ILE A 282 -2.10 11.81 15.52
CA ILE A 282 -1.41 10.53 15.73
C ILE A 282 -1.54 9.66 14.47
N GLY A 283 -2.73 9.57 13.89
CA GLY A 283 -2.99 8.76 12.70
C GLY A 283 -2.32 9.33 11.45
N GLY A 284 -2.44 10.64 11.20
CA GLY A 284 -1.88 11.30 10.02
C GLY A 284 -0.36 11.47 10.15
N VAL A 285 0.07 12.35 11.06
CA VAL A 285 1.50 12.72 11.18
C VAL A 285 2.33 11.56 11.74
N GLY A 286 1.84 10.85 12.77
CA GLY A 286 2.49 9.67 13.29
C GLY A 286 2.55 8.54 12.26
N GLY A 287 1.47 8.34 11.50
CA GLY A 287 1.43 7.39 10.38
C GLY A 287 2.46 7.73 9.31
N LEU A 288 2.57 9.01 8.90
CA LEU A 288 3.57 9.47 7.94
C LEU A 288 5.00 9.23 8.43
N ALA A 289 5.28 9.57 9.69
CA ALA A 289 6.60 9.33 10.28
C ALA A 289 6.95 7.84 10.27
N PHE A 290 5.98 6.97 10.58
CA PHE A 290 6.17 5.51 10.54
C PHE A 290 6.39 5.02 9.10
N ILE A 291 5.50 5.35 8.15
CA ILE A 291 5.58 4.88 6.76
C ILE A 291 6.80 5.48 6.05
N GLY A 292 7.04 6.78 6.17
CA GLY A 292 8.20 7.43 5.56
C GLY A 292 9.52 6.91 6.13
N GLY A 293 9.60 6.77 7.46
CA GLY A 293 10.76 6.18 8.13
C GLY A 293 11.01 4.74 7.70
N LEU A 294 9.95 3.93 7.60
CA LEU A 294 10.06 2.55 7.14
C LEU A 294 10.49 2.47 5.66
N THR A 295 9.98 3.36 4.80
CA THR A 295 10.38 3.43 3.38
C THR A 295 11.87 3.74 3.23
N VAL A 296 12.36 4.73 3.97
CA VAL A 296 13.79 5.09 3.99
C VAL A 296 14.64 3.95 4.54
N LEU A 297 14.22 3.33 5.64
CA LEU A 297 14.92 2.20 6.26
C LEU A 297 15.03 1.01 5.31
N ILE A 298 13.94 0.61 4.67
CA ILE A 298 13.94 -0.51 3.72
C ILE A 298 14.85 -0.19 2.53
N ALA A 299 14.77 1.01 1.94
CA ALA A 299 15.65 1.40 0.84
C ALA A 299 17.14 1.33 1.25
N PHE A 300 17.48 1.83 2.43
CA PHE A 300 18.84 1.76 2.97
C PHE A 300 19.30 0.32 3.17
N LEU A 301 18.45 -0.53 3.78
CA LEU A 301 18.80 -1.93 4.04
C LEU A 301 18.94 -2.74 2.74
N LEU A 302 18.10 -2.49 1.73
CA LEU A 302 18.24 -3.11 0.42
C LEU A 302 19.58 -2.74 -0.23
N GLN A 303 19.94 -1.44 -0.24
CA GLN A 303 21.21 -0.98 -0.80
C GLN A 303 22.42 -1.56 -0.05
N LYS A 304 22.33 -1.63 1.29
CA LYS A 304 23.38 -2.22 2.13
C LYS A 304 23.54 -3.72 1.88
N ALA A 305 22.43 -4.45 1.83
CA ALA A 305 22.44 -5.92 1.75
C ALA A 305 22.80 -6.44 0.35
N MET A 306 22.32 -5.77 -0.70
CA MET A 306 22.42 -6.28 -2.07
C MET A 306 23.45 -5.54 -2.93
N GLY A 307 23.86 -4.36 -2.52
CA GLY A 307 24.68 -3.45 -3.33
C GLY A 307 23.84 -2.60 -4.27
N ILE A 308 24.26 -1.35 -4.42
CA ILE A 308 23.52 -0.35 -5.24
C ILE A 308 23.54 -0.66 -6.72
N GLU A 309 24.62 -1.28 -7.22
CA GLU A 309 24.77 -1.70 -8.62
C GLU A 309 23.77 -2.80 -8.98
N PHE A 310 23.70 -3.85 -8.16
CA PHE A 310 22.78 -4.97 -8.37
C PHE A 310 21.32 -4.48 -8.38
N LEU A 311 20.91 -3.67 -7.39
CA LEU A 311 19.55 -3.14 -7.31
C LEU A 311 19.18 -2.30 -8.52
N SER A 312 20.07 -1.42 -8.97
CA SER A 312 19.87 -0.59 -10.16
C SER A 312 19.78 -1.43 -11.43
N ALA A 313 20.70 -2.39 -11.61
CA ALA A 313 20.72 -3.29 -12.75
C ALA A 313 19.45 -4.15 -12.81
N PHE A 314 19.05 -4.75 -11.68
CA PHE A 314 17.86 -5.60 -11.64
C PHE A 314 16.57 -4.81 -11.86
N SER A 315 16.47 -3.59 -11.32
CA SER A 315 15.35 -2.68 -11.63
C SER A 315 15.32 -2.29 -13.12
N TYR A 316 16.49 -2.09 -13.73
CA TYR A 316 16.58 -1.80 -15.16
C TYR A 316 16.08 -2.97 -16.02
N LEU A 317 16.46 -4.21 -15.68
CA LEU A 317 16.00 -5.41 -16.37
C LEU A 317 14.50 -5.67 -16.24
N PHE A 318 13.86 -5.22 -15.17
CA PHE A 318 12.41 -5.33 -15.03
C PHE A 318 11.66 -4.59 -16.15
N TYR A 319 12.18 -3.43 -16.58
CA TYR A 319 11.61 -2.64 -17.68
C TYR A 319 12.20 -3.00 -19.05
N ASN A 320 13.34 -3.68 -19.06
CA ASN A 320 14.07 -4.11 -20.25
C ASN A 320 14.42 -5.59 -20.12
N PRO A 321 13.43 -6.51 -20.22
CA PRO A 321 13.67 -7.92 -19.96
C PRO A 321 14.63 -8.52 -20.99
N PRO A 322 15.68 -9.23 -20.55
CA PRO A 322 16.64 -9.89 -21.46
C PRO A 322 16.03 -11.16 -22.07
N GLU A 323 16.33 -11.43 -23.34
CA GLU A 323 15.82 -12.62 -24.04
C GLU A 323 16.47 -13.93 -23.52
N ASN A 324 17.71 -13.86 -23.04
CA ASN A 324 18.54 -15.03 -22.74
C ASN A 324 18.76 -15.29 -21.25
N LEU A 325 18.09 -14.58 -20.35
CA LEU A 325 18.19 -14.76 -18.90
C LEU A 325 16.81 -14.94 -18.28
N SER A 326 16.47 -16.18 -17.93
CA SER A 326 15.24 -16.46 -17.21
C SER A 326 15.48 -16.40 -15.70
N ILE A 327 14.89 -15.40 -15.04
CA ILE A 327 14.95 -15.24 -13.60
C ILE A 327 13.53 -15.41 -13.07
N PRO A 328 13.26 -16.46 -12.24
CA PRO A 328 11.92 -16.76 -11.74
C PRO A 328 11.44 -15.80 -10.65
N ILE A 329 12.19 -14.74 -10.38
CA ILE A 329 11.86 -13.76 -9.33
C ILE A 329 11.78 -12.36 -9.93
N GLN A 330 10.88 -11.56 -9.37
CA GLN A 330 10.78 -10.14 -9.68
C GLN A 330 11.58 -9.32 -8.65
N PRO A 331 12.14 -8.16 -9.02
CA PRO A 331 12.90 -7.30 -8.11
C PRO A 331 12.00 -6.54 -7.11
N TYR A 332 11.02 -7.25 -6.54
CA TYR A 332 10.15 -6.72 -5.51
C TYR A 332 10.82 -6.81 -4.13
N PHE A 333 10.57 -5.83 -3.28
CA PHE A 333 11.12 -5.80 -1.93
C PHE A 333 10.97 -7.13 -1.18
N ASN A 334 9.77 -7.68 -1.15
CA ASN A 334 9.48 -8.92 -0.44
C ASN A 334 10.25 -10.12 -1.01
N THR A 335 10.30 -10.26 -2.34
CA THR A 335 11.06 -11.32 -2.99
C THR A 335 12.54 -11.21 -2.64
N LEU A 336 13.12 -10.02 -2.83
CA LEU A 336 14.54 -9.78 -2.59
C LEU A 336 14.91 -9.99 -1.12
N ALA A 337 14.09 -9.48 -0.18
CA ALA A 337 14.37 -9.58 1.24
C ALA A 337 14.17 -11.01 1.79
N PHE A 338 13.12 -11.70 1.34
CA PHE A 338 12.74 -12.97 1.95
C PHE A 338 13.48 -14.18 1.40
N LEU A 339 14.10 -14.07 0.21
CA LEU A 339 15.04 -15.08 -0.28
C LEU A 339 16.20 -15.32 0.69
N MET A 340 16.59 -14.32 1.49
CA MET A 340 17.64 -14.46 2.50
C MET A 340 17.22 -15.30 3.71
N ILE A 341 15.94 -15.61 3.85
CA ILE A 341 15.39 -16.37 4.99
C ILE A 341 15.35 -17.85 4.60
N GLU A 342 16.43 -18.57 4.79
CA GLU A 342 16.53 -19.99 4.42
C GLU A 342 15.64 -20.92 5.28
N ASN A 343 15.21 -20.48 6.47
CA ASN A 343 14.27 -21.25 7.28
C ASN A 343 12.85 -21.13 6.72
N PRO A 344 12.19 -22.22 6.28
CA PRO A 344 10.89 -22.15 5.61
C PRO A 344 9.75 -21.59 6.49
N LEU A 345 9.78 -21.84 7.78
CA LEU A 345 8.74 -21.32 8.70
C LEU A 345 8.88 -19.81 8.90
N LEU A 346 10.10 -19.32 9.06
CA LEU A 346 10.36 -17.87 9.16
C LEU A 346 10.09 -17.17 7.83
N ASN A 347 10.42 -17.81 6.70
CA ASN A 347 10.10 -17.31 5.37
C ASN A 347 8.59 -17.19 5.15
N LEU A 348 7.83 -18.24 5.50
CA LEU A 348 6.36 -18.20 5.46
C LEU A 348 5.82 -17.08 6.34
N TRP A 349 6.33 -16.92 7.56
CA TRP A 349 5.88 -15.86 8.47
C TRP A 349 6.16 -14.46 7.93
N ALA A 350 7.34 -14.23 7.35
CA ALA A 350 7.70 -12.96 6.73
C ALA A 350 6.77 -12.62 5.55
N ASN A 351 6.49 -13.60 4.67
CA ASN A 351 5.56 -13.44 3.56
C ASN A 351 4.11 -13.19 4.04
N LEU A 352 3.63 -13.92 5.05
CA LEU A 352 2.31 -13.65 5.65
C LEU A 352 2.27 -12.24 6.27
N GLY A 353 3.36 -11.80 6.90
CA GLY A 353 3.47 -10.43 7.41
C GLY A 353 3.33 -9.38 6.32
N PHE A 354 4.01 -9.58 5.21
CA PHE A 354 3.88 -8.72 4.03
C PHE A 354 2.45 -8.68 3.49
N ILE A 355 1.80 -9.85 3.37
CA ILE A 355 0.41 -9.97 2.92
C ILE A 355 -0.53 -9.24 3.88
N PHE A 356 -0.44 -9.48 5.18
CA PHE A 356 -1.33 -8.85 6.16
C PHE A 356 -1.17 -7.33 6.24
N LEU A 357 0.05 -6.81 6.10
CA LEU A 357 0.27 -5.37 6.03
C LEU A 357 -0.04 -4.77 4.65
N GLY A 358 -0.03 -5.56 3.59
CA GLY A 358 -0.16 -5.08 2.23
C GLY A 358 -1.59 -4.84 1.76
N TRP A 359 -2.54 -5.69 2.13
CA TRP A 359 -3.84 -5.72 1.44
C TRP A 359 -5.06 -5.29 2.25
N MET A 360 -4.92 -5.05 3.56
CA MET A 360 -6.04 -4.59 4.40
C MET A 360 -6.64 -3.24 3.95
N TYR A 361 -5.89 -2.43 3.20
CA TYR A 361 -6.38 -1.16 2.63
C TYR A 361 -7.59 -1.35 1.69
N MET A 362 -7.75 -2.53 1.08
CA MET A 362 -8.89 -2.82 0.22
C MET A 362 -10.22 -2.65 0.96
N ALA A 363 -10.30 -3.19 2.18
CA ALA A 363 -11.47 -2.98 3.06
C ALA A 363 -11.70 -1.50 3.37
N GLN A 364 -10.62 -0.74 3.55
CA GLN A 364 -10.73 0.70 3.85
C GLN A 364 -11.19 1.50 2.63
N ASN A 365 -10.78 1.12 1.42
CA ASN A 365 -11.26 1.76 0.20
C ASN A 365 -12.77 1.59 0.06
N LEU A 366 -13.31 0.38 0.26
CA LEU A 366 -14.76 0.15 0.29
C LEU A 366 -15.46 0.99 1.36
N LEU A 367 -14.90 1.05 2.57
CA LEU A 367 -15.46 1.86 3.65
C LEU A 367 -15.46 3.35 3.27
N ASN A 368 -14.34 3.87 2.78
CA ASN A 368 -14.19 5.29 2.45
C ASN A 368 -15.10 5.69 1.28
N ASP A 369 -15.19 4.89 0.23
CA ASP A 369 -16.12 5.12 -0.88
C ASP A 369 -17.57 5.11 -0.43
N SER A 370 -17.95 4.16 0.42
CA SER A 370 -19.31 4.14 0.97
C SER A 370 -19.64 5.40 1.76
N ARG A 371 -18.63 6.07 2.38
CA ARG A 371 -18.82 7.36 3.08
C ARG A 371 -18.86 8.56 2.14
N LEU A 372 -18.25 8.47 0.97
CA LEU A 372 -18.44 9.46 -0.10
C LEU A 372 -19.89 9.40 -0.62
N LEU A 373 -20.39 8.22 -0.98
CA LEU A 373 -21.80 8.05 -1.39
C LEU A 373 -22.76 8.48 -0.29
N PHE A 374 -22.49 8.13 0.97
CA PHE A 374 -23.25 8.58 2.11
C PHE A 374 -23.31 10.12 2.20
N ALA A 375 -22.16 10.82 2.05
CA ALA A 375 -22.10 12.27 2.13
C ALA A 375 -22.84 12.95 0.96
N TRP A 376 -22.72 12.43 -0.26
CA TRP A 376 -23.45 12.93 -1.43
C TRP A 376 -24.97 12.73 -1.28
N SER A 377 -25.40 11.60 -0.76
CA SER A 377 -26.80 11.32 -0.48
C SER A 377 -27.37 12.24 0.61
N PHE A 378 -26.58 12.48 1.65
CA PHE A 378 -26.95 13.36 2.75
C PHE A 378 -27.17 14.81 2.32
N ASP A 379 -26.43 15.28 1.32
CA ASP A 379 -26.59 16.59 0.68
C ASP A 379 -27.52 16.53 -0.56
N ARG A 380 -28.24 15.41 -0.78
CA ARG A 380 -29.23 15.18 -1.85
C ARG A 380 -28.71 15.26 -3.28
N LEU A 381 -27.43 14.97 -3.48
CA LEU A 381 -26.84 14.87 -4.83
C LEU A 381 -27.18 13.53 -5.50
N ILE A 382 -27.42 12.49 -4.69
CA ILE A 382 -27.83 11.16 -5.13
C ILE A 382 -28.99 10.66 -4.23
N PRO A 383 -29.70 9.57 -4.57
CA PRO A 383 -30.86 9.09 -3.81
C PRO A 383 -30.59 8.88 -2.32
N GLU A 384 -31.57 9.21 -1.47
CA GLU A 384 -31.49 9.13 0.01
C GLU A 384 -31.17 7.73 0.54
N LYS A 385 -31.45 6.69 -0.24
CA LYS A 385 -31.15 5.29 0.07
C LYS A 385 -29.68 5.03 0.44
N PHE A 386 -28.76 5.78 -0.14
CA PHE A 386 -27.31 5.65 0.16
C PHE A 386 -26.92 6.24 1.52
N ALA A 387 -27.80 7.06 2.12
CA ALA A 387 -27.61 7.58 3.48
C ALA A 387 -28.28 6.72 4.56
N GLU A 388 -28.98 5.63 4.18
CA GLU A 388 -29.59 4.71 5.13
C GLU A 388 -28.50 3.89 5.85
N VAL A 389 -28.48 3.99 7.19
CA VAL A 389 -27.56 3.25 8.05
C VAL A 389 -28.30 2.06 8.65
N SER A 390 -27.78 0.86 8.43
CA SER A 390 -28.32 -0.37 9.01
C SER A 390 -28.26 -0.33 10.54
N GLU A 391 -29.38 -0.59 11.20
CA GLU A 391 -29.45 -0.65 12.67
C GLU A 391 -28.55 -1.75 13.25
N ARG A 392 -28.45 -2.89 12.56
CA ARG A 392 -27.66 -4.06 12.98
C ARG A 392 -26.16 -3.85 12.83
N PHE A 393 -25.73 -3.26 11.71
CA PHE A 393 -24.31 -3.17 11.33
C PHE A 393 -23.73 -1.77 11.52
N LYS A 394 -24.57 -0.76 11.80
CA LYS A 394 -24.17 0.64 11.96
C LYS A 394 -23.35 1.15 10.77
N SER A 395 -23.66 0.69 9.57
CA SER A 395 -22.97 0.98 8.31
C SER A 395 -23.98 1.21 7.18
N PRO A 396 -23.69 2.08 6.19
CA PRO A 396 -24.52 2.29 5.01
C PRO A 396 -24.33 1.14 4.01
N ILE A 397 -25.07 0.05 4.20
CA ILE A 397 -24.91 -1.19 3.43
C ILE A 397 -25.19 -1.00 1.95
N TYR A 398 -26.21 -0.20 1.58
CA TYR A 398 -26.49 0.08 0.17
C TYR A 398 -25.32 0.78 -0.52
N ALA A 399 -24.75 1.79 0.13
CA ALA A 399 -23.57 2.47 -0.40
C ALA A 399 -22.37 1.49 -0.55
N LEU A 400 -22.16 0.61 0.44
CA LEU A 400 -21.09 -0.37 0.42
C LEU A 400 -21.22 -1.37 -0.75
N LEU A 401 -22.45 -1.90 -0.97
CA LEU A 401 -22.72 -2.84 -2.07
C LEU A 401 -22.65 -2.21 -3.46
N THR A 402 -22.86 -0.90 -3.56
CA THR A 402 -22.78 -0.18 -4.85
C THR A 402 -21.33 0.11 -5.25
N VAL A 403 -20.45 0.25 -4.28
CA VAL A 403 -19.00 0.43 -4.53
C VAL A 403 -18.34 -0.87 -4.99
N PHE A 404 -18.82 -2.01 -4.50
CA PHE A 404 -18.34 -3.34 -4.89
C PHE A 404 -18.74 -3.70 -6.31
#